data_433f7f629014b6140587677dc6aa0de4
#
_entry.id   433f7f629014b6140587677dc6aa0de4
#
_cell.length_a   1.000
_cell.length_b   1.000
_cell.length_c   1.000
_cell.angle_alpha   90.00
_cell.angle_beta   90.00
_cell.angle_gamma   90.00
#
_symmetry.space_group_name_H-M   'P 1'
#
loop_
_entity.id
_entity.type
_entity.pdbx_description
1 polymer ?
#
loop_
_entity_poly.entity_id
_entity_poly.type
_entity_poly.pdbx_seq_one_letter_code
_entity_poly.pdbx_strand_id
1 'polypeptide(L)'
;MNNTHTEFERYYQQVRTRQKRDTFGWSLVLLALYFAAGHAAEFNLFTIWRSLPNFLDYMFETLPTLHPGVLLADSHTKGSLAYWGYRLPIQLPLIWETLQLALASTLVAVAIATILAFLAANNAWSPAPLRFAVRVLVAFLRTMPELAWAVIFVMAFGIGAIPGFLALMLHTVGSLTKLFYEAVESAQDKPVRGLAACGASALQKVRFALWPQVKPIFLSY
;
A
#
# COMPACT_ATOMS: atom_id res chain seq x y z
N MET A 1 -25.08 6.60 52.90
CA MET A 1 -24.57 6.88 51.54
C MET A 1 -23.06 6.75 51.40
N ASN A 2 -22.24 6.58 52.45
CA ASN A 2 -20.76 6.52 52.35
C ASN A 2 -20.16 5.16 51.96
N ASN A 3 -20.88 4.04 52.10
CA ASN A 3 -20.29 2.70 51.89
C ASN A 3 -20.16 2.31 50.38
N THR A 4 -21.06 2.77 49.55
CA THR A 4 -21.02 2.46 48.10
C THR A 4 -19.89 3.15 47.37
N HIS A 5 -19.49 4.34 47.78
CA HIS A 5 -18.34 5.06 47.22
C HIS A 5 -17.00 4.37 47.55
N THR A 6 -16.86 3.88 48.77
CA THR A 6 -15.62 3.16 49.18
C THR A 6 -15.50 1.77 48.57
N GLU A 7 -16.58 1.08 48.28
CA GLU A 7 -16.56 -0.20 47.56
C GLU A 7 -16.23 -0.01 46.08
N PHE A 8 -16.79 1.03 45.46
CA PHE A 8 -16.49 1.36 44.08
C PHE A 8 -15.03 1.76 43.91
N GLU A 9 -14.46 2.56 44.78
CA GLU A 9 -13.05 2.94 44.73
C GLU A 9 -12.11 1.75 44.91
N ARG A 10 -12.43 0.83 45.82
CA ARG A 10 -11.65 -0.40 46.02
C ARG A 10 -11.68 -1.28 44.77
N TYR A 11 -12.86 -1.47 44.17
CA TYR A 11 -13.01 -2.23 42.93
C TYR A 11 -12.24 -1.58 41.79
N TYR A 12 -12.36 -0.27 41.62
CA TYR A 12 -11.62 0.50 40.59
C TYR A 12 -10.12 0.37 40.77
N GLN A 13 -9.61 0.47 41.99
CA GLN A 13 -8.17 0.32 42.25
C GLN A 13 -7.69 -1.11 41.99
N GLN A 14 -8.49 -2.13 42.30
CA GLN A 14 -8.16 -3.52 41.99
C GLN A 14 -8.09 -3.77 40.47
N VAL A 15 -9.07 -3.27 39.71
CA VAL A 15 -9.08 -3.39 38.26
C VAL A 15 -7.87 -2.65 37.64
N ARG A 16 -7.60 -1.46 38.12
CA ARG A 16 -6.47 -0.64 37.64
C ARG A 16 -5.10 -1.26 37.93
N THR A 17 -4.93 -1.86 39.12
CA THR A 17 -3.69 -2.56 39.47
C THR A 17 -3.54 -3.85 38.66
N ARG A 18 -4.59 -4.58 38.42
CA ARG A 18 -4.59 -5.75 37.55
C ARG A 18 -4.24 -5.38 36.11
N GLN A 19 -4.87 -4.36 35.57
CA GLN A 19 -4.55 -3.86 34.21
C GLN A 19 -3.09 -3.42 34.10
N LYS A 20 -2.58 -2.68 35.09
CA LYS A 20 -1.16 -2.25 35.07
C LYS A 20 -0.20 -3.45 35.09
N ARG A 21 -0.50 -4.47 35.93
CA ARG A 21 0.32 -5.68 35.99
C ARG A 21 0.28 -6.47 34.67
N ASP A 22 -0.92 -6.61 34.11
CA ASP A 22 -1.10 -7.33 32.84
C ASP A 22 -0.44 -6.57 31.69
N THR A 23 -0.58 -5.23 31.62
CA THR A 23 0.10 -4.39 30.65
C THR A 23 1.63 -4.50 30.80
N PHE A 24 2.13 -4.45 32.03
CA PHE A 24 3.57 -4.62 32.28
C PHE A 24 4.06 -6.01 31.88
N GLY A 25 3.28 -7.08 32.18
CA GLY A 25 3.60 -8.44 31.75
C GLY A 25 3.66 -8.57 30.22
N TRP A 26 2.64 -8.06 29.53
CA TRP A 26 2.64 -8.06 28.07
C TRP A 26 3.76 -7.21 27.46
N SER A 27 4.06 -6.06 28.06
CA SER A 27 5.20 -5.23 27.63
C SER A 27 6.53 -5.97 27.74
N LEU A 28 6.71 -6.76 28.80
CA LEU A 28 7.93 -7.57 29.02
C LEU A 28 8.03 -8.71 28.00
N VAL A 29 6.91 -9.37 27.70
CA VAL A 29 6.83 -10.42 26.66
C VAL A 29 7.14 -9.83 25.28
N LEU A 30 6.57 -8.68 24.93
CA LEU A 30 6.85 -8.00 23.66
C LEU A 30 8.31 -7.58 23.56
N LEU A 31 8.90 -7.09 24.65
CA LEU A 31 10.31 -6.73 24.71
C LEU A 31 11.21 -7.95 24.50
N ALA A 32 10.88 -9.06 25.16
CA ALA A 32 11.63 -10.33 25.00
C ALA A 32 11.53 -10.86 23.57
N LEU A 33 10.32 -10.82 22.97
CA LEU A 33 10.12 -11.19 21.57
C LEU A 33 10.87 -10.27 20.60
N TYR A 34 10.93 -8.97 20.89
CA TYR A 34 11.71 -8.01 20.09
C TYR A 34 13.20 -8.33 20.10
N PHE A 35 13.79 -8.61 21.29
CA PHE A 35 15.18 -9.00 21.39
C PHE A 35 15.47 -10.36 20.75
N ALA A 36 14.57 -11.33 20.92
CA ALA A 36 14.69 -12.65 20.30
C ALA A 36 14.64 -12.55 18.76
N ALA A 37 13.71 -11.77 18.23
CA ALA A 37 13.61 -11.51 16.80
C ALA A 37 14.82 -10.75 16.26
N GLY A 38 15.31 -9.75 17.01
CA GLY A 38 16.53 -9.01 16.67
C GLY A 38 17.76 -9.91 16.59
N HIS A 39 17.89 -10.85 17.55
CA HIS A 39 18.96 -11.83 17.54
C HIS A 39 18.84 -12.82 16.38
N ALA A 40 17.63 -13.31 16.10
CA ALA A 40 17.37 -14.23 14.98
C ALA A 40 17.58 -13.57 13.61
N ALA A 41 17.34 -12.26 13.51
CA ALA A 41 17.54 -11.47 12.29
C ALA A 41 18.98 -10.90 12.15
N GLU A 42 19.87 -11.25 13.08
CA GLU A 42 21.23 -10.66 13.18
C GLU A 42 21.23 -9.12 13.24
N PHE A 43 20.12 -8.55 13.70
CA PHE A 43 19.92 -7.12 13.76
C PHE A 43 20.77 -6.51 14.88
N ASN A 44 21.78 -5.75 14.49
CA ASN A 44 22.68 -5.09 15.42
C ASN A 44 22.63 -3.57 15.21
N LEU A 45 22.02 -2.86 16.15
CA LEU A 45 21.94 -1.38 16.15
C LEU A 45 23.32 -0.73 16.09
N PHE A 46 24.32 -1.36 16.72
CA PHE A 46 25.69 -0.86 16.70
C PHE A 46 26.29 -0.93 15.29
N THR A 47 25.97 -1.98 14.52
CA THR A 47 26.39 -2.10 13.12
C THR A 47 25.78 -1.01 12.26
N ILE A 48 24.49 -0.68 12.47
CA ILE A 48 23.83 0.43 11.75
C ILE A 48 24.55 1.75 12.07
N TRP A 49 24.78 2.03 13.35
CA TRP A 49 25.47 3.25 13.76
C TRP A 49 26.89 3.34 13.19
N ARG A 50 27.63 2.24 13.19
CA ARG A 50 28.99 2.17 12.63
C ARG A 50 28.99 2.32 11.11
N SER A 51 27.94 1.88 10.42
CA SER A 51 27.81 1.97 8.95
C SER A 51 27.18 3.31 8.49
N LEU A 52 26.72 4.14 9.41
CA LEU A 52 26.13 5.43 9.09
C LEU A 52 27.07 6.37 8.32
N PRO A 53 28.38 6.48 8.65
CA PRO A 53 29.32 7.24 7.83
C PRO A 53 29.37 6.76 6.37
N ASN A 54 29.47 5.44 6.14
CA ASN A 54 29.50 4.87 4.79
C ASN A 54 28.21 5.17 4.00
N PHE A 55 27.06 5.19 4.68
CA PHE A 55 25.80 5.60 4.06
C PHE A 55 25.80 7.08 3.68
N LEU A 56 26.32 7.94 4.56
CA LEU A 56 26.44 9.36 4.28
C LEU A 56 27.43 9.63 3.12
N ASP A 57 28.57 8.95 3.12
CA ASP A 57 29.55 9.05 2.04
C ASP A 57 28.93 8.64 0.68
N TYR A 58 28.19 7.51 0.67
CA TYR A 58 27.44 7.09 -0.51
C TYR A 58 26.41 8.15 -0.96
N MET A 59 25.69 8.76 -0.01
CA MET A 59 24.74 9.84 -0.33
C MET A 59 25.45 11.05 -0.92
N PHE A 60 26.59 11.46 -0.36
CA PHE A 60 27.36 12.59 -0.89
C PHE A 60 28.02 12.28 -2.24
N GLU A 61 28.47 11.06 -2.47
CA GLU A 61 28.99 10.64 -3.77
C GLU A 61 27.93 10.59 -4.86
N THR A 62 26.68 10.34 -4.48
CA THR A 62 25.51 10.34 -5.39
C THR A 62 25.07 11.76 -5.76
N LEU A 63 25.38 12.76 -4.95
CA LEU A 63 25.05 14.15 -5.22
C LEU A 63 26.01 14.75 -6.25
N PRO A 64 25.51 15.63 -7.15
CA PRO A 64 26.37 16.32 -8.12
C PRO A 64 27.40 17.23 -7.42
N THR A 65 28.67 16.89 -7.55
CA THR A 65 29.78 17.76 -7.13
C THR A 65 29.97 18.85 -8.19
N LEU A 66 29.16 19.90 -8.12
CA LEU A 66 29.26 21.02 -9.06
C LEU A 66 30.36 22.01 -8.59
N HIS A 67 31.23 22.39 -9.51
CA HIS A 67 32.28 23.38 -9.26
C HIS A 67 31.95 24.71 -9.99
N PRO A 68 31.82 25.85 -9.26
CA PRO A 68 31.39 27.10 -9.85
C PRO A 68 32.27 27.57 -11.06
N GLY A 69 33.56 27.21 -11.06
CA GLY A 69 34.49 27.61 -12.13
C GLY A 69 34.34 26.83 -13.42
N VAL A 70 33.61 25.69 -13.42
CA VAL A 70 33.50 24.80 -14.61
C VAL A 70 32.05 24.40 -14.89
N LEU A 71 31.07 25.12 -14.36
CA LEU A 71 29.65 24.80 -14.51
C LEU A 71 29.18 24.65 -15.95
N LEU A 72 29.69 25.49 -16.84
CA LEU A 72 29.33 25.52 -18.27
C LEU A 72 30.35 24.82 -19.17
N ALA A 73 31.30 24.08 -18.59
CA ALA A 73 32.28 23.32 -19.33
C ALA A 73 31.68 22.05 -19.97
N ASP A 74 32.43 21.42 -20.87
CA ASP A 74 32.04 20.24 -21.64
C ASP A 74 31.69 19.04 -20.78
N SER A 75 30.94 18.07 -21.35
CA SER A 75 30.51 16.81 -20.75
C SER A 75 31.64 15.90 -20.26
N HIS A 76 32.89 16.18 -20.62
CA HIS A 76 34.07 15.45 -20.14
C HIS A 76 34.73 16.07 -18.89
N THR A 77 34.29 17.26 -18.49
CA THR A 77 34.86 17.97 -17.31
C THR A 77 34.06 17.65 -16.07
N LYS A 78 34.64 16.91 -15.09
CA LYS A 78 34.02 16.63 -13.82
C LYS A 78 33.65 17.93 -13.10
N GLY A 79 32.40 18.00 -12.60
CA GLY A 79 31.89 19.19 -11.92
C GLY A 79 31.11 20.16 -12.82
N SER A 80 30.99 19.90 -14.13
CA SER A 80 30.11 20.65 -15.03
C SER A 80 28.68 20.08 -15.03
N LEU A 81 27.71 20.93 -15.41
CA LEU A 81 26.31 20.50 -15.63
C LEU A 81 26.23 19.52 -16.83
N ALA A 82 27.03 19.71 -17.83
CA ALA A 82 27.08 18.83 -19.00
C ALA A 82 27.62 17.44 -18.65
N TYR A 83 28.58 17.33 -17.74
CA TYR A 83 29.09 16.05 -17.23
C TYR A 83 27.98 15.24 -16.49
N TRP A 84 27.18 15.89 -15.68
CA TRP A 84 26.06 15.26 -14.98
C TRP A 84 24.91 14.92 -15.93
N GLY A 85 24.67 15.77 -16.92
CA GLY A 85 23.59 15.59 -17.90
C GLY A 85 23.95 14.71 -19.12
N TYR A 86 25.18 14.19 -19.24
CA TYR A 86 25.63 13.52 -20.46
C TYR A 86 24.84 12.26 -20.83
N ARG A 87 24.22 11.59 -19.84
CA ARG A 87 23.33 10.41 -20.03
C ARG A 87 21.85 10.74 -20.12
N LEU A 88 21.46 11.97 -19.91
CA LEU A 88 20.04 12.39 -19.99
C LEU A 88 19.36 11.98 -21.31
N PRO A 89 19.97 12.13 -22.48
CA PRO A 89 19.33 11.70 -23.73
C PRO A 89 19.05 10.22 -23.82
N ILE A 90 19.80 9.39 -23.09
CA ILE A 90 19.59 7.94 -23.01
C ILE A 90 18.56 7.59 -21.92
N GLN A 91 18.59 8.31 -20.80
CA GLN A 91 17.72 8.05 -19.66
C GLN A 91 16.30 8.54 -19.86
N LEU A 92 16.09 9.69 -20.52
CA LEU A 92 14.75 10.26 -20.74
C LEU A 92 13.81 9.31 -21.50
N PRO A 93 14.20 8.65 -22.59
CA PRO A 93 13.35 7.65 -23.24
C PRO A 93 13.00 6.47 -22.33
N LEU A 94 13.94 5.99 -21.51
CA LEU A 94 13.69 4.89 -20.56
C LEU A 94 12.71 5.29 -19.45
N ILE A 95 12.84 6.53 -18.95
CA ILE A 95 11.88 7.09 -17.99
C ILE A 95 10.50 7.20 -18.62
N TRP A 96 10.43 7.66 -19.88
CA TRP A 96 9.18 7.76 -20.62
C TRP A 96 8.52 6.39 -20.84
N GLU A 97 9.29 5.39 -21.22
CA GLU A 97 8.82 4.00 -21.36
C GLU A 97 8.27 3.46 -20.02
N THR A 98 9.00 3.68 -18.92
CA THR A 98 8.57 3.27 -17.59
C THR A 98 7.27 3.97 -17.18
N LEU A 99 7.12 5.26 -17.47
CA LEU A 99 5.90 6.01 -17.21
C LEU A 99 4.71 5.47 -18.02
N GLN A 100 4.89 5.18 -19.30
CA GLN A 100 3.85 4.57 -20.12
C GLN A 100 3.43 3.21 -19.59
N LEU A 101 4.38 2.38 -19.18
CA LEU A 101 4.15 1.07 -18.61
C LEU A 101 3.36 1.17 -17.28
N ALA A 102 3.75 2.09 -16.42
CA ALA A 102 3.06 2.34 -15.15
C ALA A 102 1.63 2.84 -15.35
N LEU A 103 1.42 3.78 -16.28
CA LEU A 103 0.08 4.28 -16.61
C LEU A 103 -0.80 3.18 -17.21
N ALA A 104 -0.28 2.41 -18.17
CA ALA A 104 -1.04 1.34 -18.81
C ALA A 104 -1.45 0.26 -17.80
N SER A 105 -0.52 -0.19 -16.95
CA SER A 105 -0.81 -1.20 -15.92
C SER A 105 -1.84 -0.70 -14.90
N THR A 106 -1.72 0.55 -14.47
CA THR A 106 -2.66 1.17 -13.53
C THR A 106 -4.06 1.31 -14.14
N LEU A 107 -4.19 1.77 -15.37
CA LEU A 107 -5.50 1.90 -16.05
C LEU A 107 -6.21 0.55 -16.17
N VAL A 108 -5.50 -0.49 -16.57
CA VAL A 108 -6.06 -1.85 -16.63
C VAL A 108 -6.42 -2.34 -15.24
N ALA A 109 -5.56 -2.10 -14.24
CA ALA A 109 -5.82 -2.47 -12.86
C ALA A 109 -7.07 -1.77 -12.29
N VAL A 110 -7.27 -0.48 -12.54
CA VAL A 110 -8.46 0.29 -12.13
C VAL A 110 -9.73 -0.31 -12.72
N ALA A 111 -9.72 -0.66 -14.00
CA ALA A 111 -10.87 -1.28 -14.65
C ALA A 111 -11.24 -2.63 -14.00
N ILE A 112 -10.27 -3.50 -13.80
CA ILE A 112 -10.46 -4.80 -13.15
C ILE A 112 -10.87 -4.62 -11.69
N ALA A 113 -10.19 -3.75 -10.94
CA ALA A 113 -10.46 -3.48 -9.54
C ALA A 113 -11.87 -2.93 -9.31
N THR A 114 -12.36 -2.07 -10.21
CA THR A 114 -13.73 -1.55 -10.15
C THR A 114 -14.76 -2.67 -10.22
N ILE A 115 -14.61 -3.62 -11.14
CA ILE A 115 -15.51 -4.77 -11.27
C ILE A 115 -15.43 -5.66 -10.03
N LEU A 116 -14.23 -6.00 -9.60
CA LEU A 116 -14.01 -6.84 -8.42
C LEU A 116 -14.52 -6.18 -7.14
N ALA A 117 -14.45 -4.86 -7.02
CA ALA A 117 -14.95 -4.14 -5.85
C ALA A 117 -16.45 -4.30 -5.66
N PHE A 118 -17.26 -4.18 -6.72
CA PHE A 118 -18.69 -4.44 -6.63
C PHE A 118 -19.02 -5.92 -6.39
N LEU A 119 -18.17 -6.85 -6.81
CA LEU A 119 -18.33 -8.27 -6.48
C LEU A 119 -17.94 -8.58 -5.03
N ALA A 120 -16.99 -7.82 -4.45
CA ALA A 120 -16.49 -8.00 -3.10
C ALA A 120 -17.33 -7.28 -2.02
N ALA A 121 -18.07 -6.22 -2.37
CA ALA A 121 -18.81 -5.39 -1.42
C ALA A 121 -20.02 -6.11 -0.82
N ASN A 122 -20.27 -5.91 0.49
CA ASN A 122 -21.39 -6.52 1.21
C ASN A 122 -22.75 -5.93 0.84
N ASN A 123 -22.79 -4.64 0.48
CA ASN A 123 -23.99 -3.90 0.11
C ASN A 123 -24.31 -3.96 -1.39
N ALA A 124 -23.48 -4.63 -2.20
CA ALA A 124 -23.76 -4.96 -3.58
C ALA A 124 -24.60 -6.26 -3.69
N TRP A 125 -24.78 -6.79 -4.89
CA TRP A 125 -25.71 -7.90 -5.18
C TRP A 125 -25.07 -9.30 -5.18
N SER A 126 -23.76 -9.40 -5.00
CA SER A 126 -23.03 -10.67 -5.15
C SER A 126 -23.38 -11.69 -4.05
N PRO A 127 -23.56 -12.98 -4.40
CA PRO A 127 -23.82 -14.03 -3.44
C PRO A 127 -22.61 -14.22 -2.48
N ALA A 128 -22.90 -14.61 -1.24
CA ALA A 128 -21.88 -14.73 -0.20
C ALA A 128 -20.65 -15.58 -0.58
N PRO A 129 -20.76 -16.74 -1.24
CA PRO A 129 -19.59 -17.55 -1.61
C PRO A 129 -18.72 -16.85 -2.67
N LEU A 130 -19.32 -16.18 -3.65
CA LEU A 130 -18.57 -15.43 -4.66
C LEU A 130 -17.82 -14.25 -4.03
N ARG A 131 -18.50 -13.50 -3.17
CA ARG A 131 -17.90 -12.39 -2.41
C ARG A 131 -16.71 -12.86 -1.57
N PHE A 132 -16.85 -13.97 -0.86
CA PHE A 132 -15.79 -14.56 -0.08
C PHE A 132 -14.60 -14.96 -0.96
N ALA A 133 -14.85 -15.64 -2.07
CA ALA A 133 -13.80 -16.05 -3.01
C ALA A 133 -13.03 -14.84 -3.59
N VAL A 134 -13.75 -13.78 -3.99
CA VAL A 134 -13.12 -12.55 -4.50
C VAL A 134 -12.29 -11.89 -3.41
N ARG A 135 -12.77 -11.82 -2.17
CA ARG A 135 -12.00 -11.23 -1.06
C ARG A 135 -10.73 -12.01 -0.74
N VAL A 136 -10.79 -13.34 -0.78
CA VAL A 136 -9.61 -14.20 -0.58
C VAL A 136 -8.60 -13.96 -1.71
N LEU A 137 -9.05 -13.93 -2.97
CA LEU A 137 -8.20 -13.64 -4.11
C LEU A 137 -7.52 -12.26 -3.96
N VAL A 138 -8.29 -11.22 -3.65
CA VAL A 138 -7.78 -9.86 -3.45
C VAL A 138 -6.79 -9.80 -2.29
N ALA A 139 -7.08 -10.49 -1.18
CA ALA A 139 -6.15 -10.58 -0.05
C ALA A 139 -4.83 -11.23 -0.46
N PHE A 140 -4.88 -12.30 -1.24
CA PHE A 140 -3.68 -12.97 -1.77
C PHE A 140 -2.88 -12.05 -2.69
N LEU A 141 -3.54 -11.38 -3.66
CA LEU A 141 -2.87 -10.49 -4.61
C LEU A 141 -2.11 -9.34 -3.92
N ARG A 142 -2.69 -8.76 -2.86
CA ARG A 142 -2.08 -7.63 -2.15
C ARG A 142 -1.05 -8.03 -1.10
N THR A 143 -1.09 -9.26 -0.58
CA THR A 143 -0.10 -9.71 0.41
C THR A 143 1.23 -10.09 -0.23
N MET A 144 1.22 -10.46 -1.50
CA MET A 144 2.44 -10.74 -2.26
C MET A 144 3.16 -9.42 -2.60
N PRO A 145 4.45 -9.27 -2.27
CA PRO A 145 5.24 -8.14 -2.70
C PRO A 145 5.30 -8.04 -4.23
N GLU A 146 5.26 -6.83 -4.77
CA GLU A 146 5.33 -6.59 -6.22
C GLU A 146 6.54 -7.26 -6.87
N LEU A 147 7.70 -7.20 -6.19
CA LEU A 147 8.93 -7.86 -6.65
C LEU A 147 8.79 -9.38 -6.78
N ALA A 148 8.01 -10.03 -5.91
CA ALA A 148 7.76 -11.46 -6.03
C ALA A 148 6.98 -11.79 -7.31
N TRP A 149 5.95 -11.00 -7.63
CA TRP A 149 5.25 -11.11 -8.92
C TRP A 149 6.18 -10.86 -10.10
N ALA A 150 7.03 -9.84 -10.02
CA ALA A 150 7.99 -9.54 -11.08
C ALA A 150 8.94 -10.71 -11.34
N VAL A 151 9.50 -11.33 -10.30
CA VAL A 151 10.38 -12.50 -10.43
C VAL A 151 9.66 -13.69 -11.08
N ILE A 152 8.43 -13.99 -10.63
CA ILE A 152 7.62 -15.09 -11.20
C ILE A 152 7.40 -14.85 -12.72
N PHE A 153 7.03 -13.63 -13.10
CA PHE A 153 6.78 -13.31 -14.51
C PHE A 153 8.04 -13.24 -15.35
N VAL A 154 9.16 -12.78 -14.77
CA VAL A 154 10.46 -12.83 -15.47
C VAL A 154 10.89 -14.27 -15.73
N MET A 155 10.67 -15.19 -14.78
CA MET A 155 10.95 -16.61 -14.99
C MET A 155 10.05 -17.24 -16.07
N ALA A 156 8.81 -16.76 -16.20
CA ALA A 156 7.85 -17.30 -17.16
C ALA A 156 8.01 -16.71 -18.57
N PHE A 157 8.28 -15.42 -18.70
CA PHE A 157 8.26 -14.65 -19.96
C PHE A 157 9.62 -14.09 -20.37
N GLY A 158 10.64 -14.22 -19.52
CA GLY A 158 11.92 -13.58 -19.73
C GLY A 158 11.96 -12.12 -19.26
N ILE A 159 13.14 -11.48 -19.36
CA ILE A 159 13.34 -10.08 -18.99
C ILE A 159 12.70 -9.16 -20.04
N GLY A 160 11.85 -8.21 -19.63
CA GLY A 160 11.22 -7.27 -20.55
C GLY A 160 10.08 -6.47 -19.90
N ALA A 161 9.37 -5.69 -20.72
CA ALA A 161 8.26 -4.84 -20.28
C ALA A 161 7.03 -5.63 -19.80
N ILE A 162 6.76 -6.80 -20.40
CA ILE A 162 5.59 -7.64 -20.09
C ILE A 162 5.59 -8.11 -18.62
N PRO A 163 6.67 -8.71 -18.08
CA PRO A 163 6.74 -9.07 -16.67
C PRO A 163 6.46 -7.90 -15.72
N GLY A 164 7.08 -6.74 -16.00
CA GLY A 164 6.86 -5.53 -15.21
C GLY A 164 5.41 -5.05 -15.25
N PHE A 165 4.81 -5.02 -16.43
CA PHE A 165 3.39 -4.67 -16.60
C PHE A 165 2.47 -5.60 -15.80
N LEU A 166 2.66 -6.91 -15.90
CA LEU A 166 1.82 -7.89 -15.21
C LEU A 166 1.99 -7.84 -13.69
N ALA A 167 3.22 -7.64 -13.20
CA ALA A 167 3.51 -7.53 -11.78
C ALA A 167 2.83 -6.29 -11.16
N LEU A 168 3.04 -5.12 -11.77
CA LEU A 168 2.39 -3.86 -11.39
C LEU A 168 0.87 -3.99 -11.44
N MET A 169 0.33 -4.53 -12.54
CA MET A 169 -1.11 -4.69 -12.71
C MET A 169 -1.72 -5.56 -11.61
N LEU A 170 -1.18 -6.76 -11.33
CA LEU A 170 -1.75 -7.68 -10.33
C LEU A 170 -1.67 -7.10 -8.91
N HIS A 171 -0.54 -6.55 -8.54
CA HIS A 171 -0.38 -5.91 -7.24
C HIS A 171 -1.35 -4.75 -7.06
N THR A 172 -1.48 -3.90 -8.08
CA THR A 172 -2.39 -2.74 -8.08
C THR A 172 -3.86 -3.18 -8.06
N VAL A 173 -4.25 -4.23 -8.80
CA VAL A 173 -5.59 -4.82 -8.73
C VAL A 173 -5.93 -5.23 -7.30
N GLY A 174 -5.03 -5.93 -6.62
CA GLY A 174 -5.24 -6.34 -5.23
C GLY A 174 -5.45 -5.15 -4.29
N SER A 175 -4.58 -4.15 -4.38
CA SER A 175 -4.60 -2.97 -3.51
C SER A 175 -5.82 -2.08 -3.78
N LEU A 176 -6.09 -1.72 -5.04
CA LEU A 176 -7.22 -0.87 -5.42
C LEU A 176 -8.57 -1.56 -5.17
N THR A 177 -8.71 -2.85 -5.45
CA THR A 177 -9.96 -3.56 -5.18
C THR A 177 -10.32 -3.47 -3.70
N LYS A 178 -9.33 -3.58 -2.80
CA LYS A 178 -9.56 -3.44 -1.36
C LYS A 178 -10.09 -2.06 -1.01
N LEU A 179 -9.43 -1.00 -1.45
CA LEU A 179 -9.85 0.38 -1.22
C LEU A 179 -11.24 0.67 -1.81
N PHE A 180 -11.48 0.19 -3.02
CA PHE A 180 -12.73 0.42 -3.73
C PHE A 180 -13.92 -0.30 -3.08
N TYR A 181 -13.81 -1.57 -2.68
CA TYR A 181 -14.95 -2.21 -2.04
C TYR A 181 -15.23 -1.62 -0.64
N GLU A 182 -14.24 -1.15 0.10
CA GLU A 182 -14.44 -0.42 1.35
C GLU A 182 -15.16 0.92 1.11
N ALA A 183 -14.80 1.62 0.04
CA ALA A 183 -15.53 2.82 -0.38
C ALA A 183 -16.98 2.49 -0.76
N VAL A 184 -17.24 1.38 -1.47
CA VAL A 184 -18.61 0.93 -1.79
C VAL A 184 -19.39 0.58 -0.52
N GLU A 185 -18.75 -0.08 0.45
CA GLU A 185 -19.38 -0.45 1.73
C GLU A 185 -19.69 0.77 2.62
N SER A 186 -18.91 1.84 2.49
CA SER A 186 -19.14 3.10 3.20
C SER A 186 -20.26 3.98 2.60
N ALA A 187 -20.77 3.61 1.42
CA ALA A 187 -21.84 4.36 0.74
C ALA A 187 -23.15 4.31 1.55
N GLN A 188 -23.94 5.37 1.46
CA GLN A 188 -25.22 5.46 2.17
C GLN A 188 -26.25 4.45 1.65
N ASP A 189 -26.88 3.72 2.57
CA ASP A 189 -27.89 2.72 2.25
C ASP A 189 -29.24 3.30 1.80
N LYS A 190 -29.55 4.54 2.19
CA LYS A 190 -30.87 5.15 1.91
C LYS A 190 -31.24 5.17 0.42
N PRO A 191 -30.36 5.61 -0.50
CA PRO A 191 -30.65 5.57 -1.94
C PRO A 191 -30.84 4.14 -2.48
N VAL A 192 -30.05 3.18 -1.95
CA VAL A 192 -30.14 1.76 -2.36
C VAL A 192 -31.49 1.17 -1.96
N ARG A 193 -31.94 1.45 -0.72
CA ARG A 193 -33.26 0.99 -0.22
C ARG A 193 -34.41 1.66 -0.95
N GLY A 194 -34.31 2.96 -1.27
CA GLY A 194 -35.30 3.67 -2.06
C GLY A 194 -35.51 3.04 -3.44
N LEU A 195 -34.43 2.77 -4.16
CA LEU A 195 -34.50 2.09 -5.46
C LEU A 195 -35.03 0.63 -5.34
N ALA A 196 -34.67 -0.07 -4.25
CA ALA A 196 -35.19 -1.41 -4.02
C ALA A 196 -36.71 -1.41 -3.80
N ALA A 197 -37.27 -0.41 -3.10
CA ALA A 197 -38.70 -0.24 -2.92
C ALA A 197 -39.44 0.03 -4.23
N CYS A 198 -38.80 0.65 -5.22
CA CYS A 198 -39.34 0.85 -6.57
C CYS A 198 -39.14 -0.37 -7.49
N GLY A 199 -38.68 -1.53 -6.98
CA GLY A 199 -38.48 -2.73 -7.77
C GLY A 199 -37.23 -2.72 -8.68
N ALA A 200 -36.25 -1.83 -8.41
CA ALA A 200 -35.05 -1.74 -9.21
C ALA A 200 -34.19 -3.02 -9.13
N SER A 201 -33.68 -3.46 -10.28
CA SER A 201 -32.75 -4.59 -10.38
C SER A 201 -31.41 -4.29 -9.66
N ALA A 202 -30.64 -5.34 -9.41
CA ALA A 202 -29.32 -5.22 -8.78
C ALA A 202 -28.38 -4.26 -9.54
N LEU A 203 -28.33 -4.38 -10.86
CA LEU A 203 -27.52 -3.52 -11.72
C LEU A 203 -27.97 -2.06 -11.69
N GLN A 204 -29.29 -1.82 -11.64
CA GLN A 204 -29.86 -0.47 -11.51
C GLN A 204 -29.47 0.16 -10.14
N LYS A 205 -29.50 -0.60 -9.05
CA LYS A 205 -29.05 -0.13 -7.74
C LYS A 205 -27.57 0.25 -7.74
N VAL A 206 -26.72 -0.56 -8.36
CA VAL A 206 -25.29 -0.24 -8.52
C VAL A 206 -25.14 1.02 -9.34
N ARG A 207 -25.77 1.12 -10.51
CA ARG A 207 -25.59 2.25 -11.44
C ARG A 207 -26.13 3.58 -10.90
N PHE A 208 -27.30 3.58 -10.25
CA PHE A 208 -28.00 4.80 -9.89
C PHE A 208 -27.89 5.17 -8.40
N ALA A 209 -27.60 4.20 -7.51
CA ALA A 209 -27.42 4.49 -6.09
C ALA A 209 -25.96 4.45 -5.65
N LEU A 210 -25.22 3.37 -5.94
CA LEU A 210 -23.84 3.20 -5.43
C LEU A 210 -22.82 3.97 -6.27
N TRP A 211 -22.84 3.79 -7.60
CA TRP A 211 -21.84 4.38 -8.48
C TRP A 211 -21.70 5.91 -8.35
N PRO A 212 -22.77 6.71 -8.31
CA PRO A 212 -22.64 8.17 -8.15
C PRO A 212 -21.97 8.58 -6.83
N GLN A 213 -22.17 7.79 -5.76
CA GLN A 213 -21.60 8.06 -4.46
C GLN A 213 -20.09 7.73 -4.41
N VAL A 214 -19.69 6.61 -5.03
CA VAL A 214 -18.32 6.11 -4.93
C VAL A 214 -17.39 6.62 -6.03
N LYS A 215 -17.93 7.07 -7.17
CA LYS A 215 -17.14 7.61 -8.29
C LYS A 215 -16.14 8.69 -7.86
N PRO A 216 -16.51 9.72 -7.07
CA PRO A 216 -15.55 10.72 -6.62
C PRO A 216 -14.42 10.14 -5.78
N ILE A 217 -14.74 9.14 -4.95
CA ILE A 217 -13.77 8.45 -4.08
C ILE A 217 -12.81 7.61 -4.94
N PHE A 218 -13.31 6.87 -5.93
CA PHE A 218 -12.48 6.09 -6.85
C PHE A 218 -11.50 6.95 -7.66
N LEU A 219 -11.91 8.18 -8.00
CA LEU A 219 -11.07 9.13 -8.72
C LEU A 219 -10.04 9.84 -7.82
N SER A 220 -10.16 9.74 -6.50
CA SER A 220 -9.23 10.33 -5.54
C SER A 220 -8.06 9.40 -5.17
N TYR A 221 -8.16 8.12 -5.52
CA TYR A 221 -7.10 7.12 -5.35
C TYR A 221 -6.23 7.00 -6.61
#